data_95b0165a2374171644c1d2cf16e4c5de
#
_entry.id   95b0165a2374171644c1d2cf16e4c5de
#
_cell.length_a   1.000
_cell.length_b   1.000
_cell.length_c   1.000
_cell.angle_alpha   90.00
_cell.angle_beta   90.00
_cell.angle_gamma   90.00
#
_symmetry.space_group_name_H-M   'P 1'
#
loop_
_entity.id
_entity.type
_entity.pdbx_description
1 polymer ?
#
loop_
_entity_poly.entity_id
_entity_poly.type
_entity_poly.pdbx_seq_one_letter_code
_entity_poly.pdbx_strand_id
1 'polypeptide(L)'
;EPLGYYAGLWSNTDERSRGTWGTWESVNMSLGLSARADGLLLKEGRLYCDWIYNWGDMKDRPYDGNYTGTGARNVLAVYYYGKQGAFELMAQAVWASRLREYSSGGVIAPSGLAGLTVMPSLNLTGHVQAVARYQLAFGPDAVKPNKRYASLAERGGNRVDCYQAVAAGLNFFVYRDDPARLKIMTMAEYGHSRGGRSAGFTGWTFICGAYTNF
;
A
#
# COMPACT_ATOMS: atom_id res chain seq x y z
N GLU A 1 -2.36 19.65 -16.97
CA GLU A 1 -1.19 20.38 -16.44
C GLU A 1 0.07 19.54 -16.60
N PRO A 2 1.20 20.11 -17.04
CA PRO A 2 2.45 19.34 -17.24
C PRO A 2 3.11 18.97 -15.92
N LEU A 3 2.93 19.78 -14.87
CA LEU A 3 3.49 19.59 -13.55
C LEU A 3 2.44 19.90 -12.48
N GLY A 4 2.35 19.08 -11.47
CA GLY A 4 1.55 19.30 -10.27
C GLY A 4 2.40 19.12 -9.02
N TYR A 5 2.05 19.83 -7.95
CA TYR A 5 2.67 19.65 -6.65
C TYR A 5 1.66 19.84 -5.53
N TYR A 6 1.93 19.24 -4.40
CA TYR A 6 1.22 19.52 -3.16
C TYR A 6 2.18 19.46 -1.98
N ALA A 7 1.83 20.16 -0.92
CA ALA A 7 2.49 20.05 0.38
C ALA A 7 1.40 20.04 1.46
N GLY A 8 1.60 19.25 2.48
CA GLY A 8 0.66 19.12 3.59
C GLY A 8 1.38 18.94 4.92
N LEU A 9 0.79 19.51 5.96
CA LEU A 9 1.14 19.27 7.35
C LEU A 9 -0.10 18.74 8.04
N TRP A 10 0.02 17.65 8.78
CA TRP A 10 -1.05 17.09 9.59
C TRP A 10 -0.52 16.50 10.88
N SER A 11 -1.36 16.43 11.88
CA SER A 11 -1.07 15.69 13.10
C SER A 11 -1.77 14.35 13.03
N ASN A 12 -1.06 13.26 13.34
CA ASN A 12 -1.71 12.01 13.65
C ASN A 12 -2.29 12.11 15.06
N THR A 13 -3.60 12.23 15.12
CA THR A 13 -4.30 11.89 16.34
C THR A 13 -4.42 10.37 16.34
N ASP A 14 -3.77 9.73 17.29
CA ASP A 14 -3.99 8.31 17.51
C ASP A 14 -5.47 8.07 17.81
N GLU A 15 -6.14 7.26 17.00
CA GLU A 15 -7.55 6.90 17.20
C GLU A 15 -7.80 6.23 18.55
N ARG A 16 -6.75 5.83 19.26
CA ARG A 16 -6.83 5.16 20.56
C ARG A 16 -6.57 6.07 21.74
N SER A 17 -6.07 7.28 21.55
CA SER A 17 -5.99 8.28 22.64
C SER A 17 -7.39 8.83 22.93
N ARG A 18 -8.22 8.00 23.54
CA ARG A 18 -9.54 8.42 24.04
C ARG A 18 -9.33 9.59 25.01
N GLY A 19 -9.57 10.79 24.56
CA GLY A 19 -9.84 11.90 25.46
C GLY A 19 -8.88 13.08 25.41
N THR A 20 -7.81 13.09 24.64
CA THR A 20 -6.94 14.27 24.53
C THR A 20 -7.04 14.89 23.13
N TRP A 21 -8.12 15.58 22.87
CA TRP A 21 -8.21 16.50 21.76
C TRP A 21 -7.16 17.60 21.97
N GLY A 22 -6.21 17.73 21.04
CA GLY A 22 -5.33 18.88 21.00
C GLY A 22 -3.87 18.66 21.39
N THR A 23 -3.41 17.45 21.63
CA THR A 23 -1.98 17.20 21.73
C THR A 23 -1.38 17.02 20.34
N TRP A 24 -0.63 17.99 19.89
CA TRP A 24 0.24 17.90 18.71
C TRP A 24 1.41 16.96 19.00
N GLU A 25 1.12 15.69 19.19
CA GLU A 25 2.14 14.72 19.60
C GLU A 25 2.98 14.24 18.44
N SER A 26 2.45 14.35 17.22
CA SER A 26 3.22 14.07 15.99
C SER A 26 2.85 15.07 14.90
N VAL A 27 3.85 15.66 14.29
CA VAL A 27 3.68 16.46 13.08
C VAL A 27 4.19 15.64 11.91
N ASN A 28 3.32 15.43 10.94
CA ASN A 28 3.65 14.76 9.70
C ASN A 28 3.72 15.79 8.58
N MET A 29 4.71 15.66 7.74
CA MET A 29 4.87 16.46 6.53
C MET A 29 4.74 15.56 5.31
N SER A 30 4.01 16.01 4.30
CA SER A 30 4.02 15.37 2.99
C SER A 30 4.38 16.36 1.90
N LEU A 31 5.10 15.89 0.94
CA LEU A 31 5.39 16.57 -0.31
C LEU A 31 5.08 15.62 -1.46
N GLY A 32 4.36 16.10 -2.46
CA GLY A 32 4.06 15.34 -3.65
C GLY A 32 4.33 16.15 -4.90
N LEU A 33 4.85 15.45 -5.90
CA LEU A 33 5.10 15.97 -7.24
C LEU A 33 4.42 15.06 -8.25
N SER A 34 3.87 15.63 -9.29
CA SER A 34 3.40 14.87 -10.45
C SER A 34 3.84 15.55 -11.72
N ALA A 35 4.27 14.77 -12.69
CA ALA A 35 4.70 15.27 -13.99
C ALA A 35 4.10 14.42 -15.11
N ARG A 36 3.84 15.07 -16.24
CA ARG A 36 3.50 14.38 -17.47
C ARG A 36 4.71 13.57 -17.94
N ALA A 37 4.50 12.32 -18.31
CA ALA A 37 5.53 11.35 -18.66
C ALA A 37 5.12 10.55 -19.92
N ASP A 38 4.56 11.26 -20.90
CA ASP A 38 4.15 10.68 -22.18
C ASP A 38 5.35 10.07 -22.91
N GLY A 39 5.16 8.88 -23.45
CA GLY A 39 6.23 8.17 -24.16
C GLY A 39 7.28 7.50 -23.26
N LEU A 40 7.19 7.63 -21.93
CA LEU A 40 8.14 6.97 -21.03
C LEU A 40 7.99 5.44 -21.07
N LEU A 41 6.79 4.93 -20.84
CA LEU A 41 6.44 3.51 -20.99
C LEU A 41 5.27 3.31 -21.96
N LEU A 42 4.29 4.21 -21.95
CA LEU A 42 3.12 4.20 -22.80
C LEU A 42 2.92 5.57 -23.45
N LYS A 43 2.05 5.64 -24.47
CA LYS A 43 1.80 6.86 -25.24
C LYS A 43 1.37 8.03 -24.36
N GLU A 44 0.48 7.80 -23.42
CA GLU A 44 0.05 8.75 -22.41
C GLU A 44 0.58 8.28 -21.07
N GLY A 45 1.18 9.14 -20.28
CA GLY A 45 1.74 8.77 -19.01
C GLY A 45 1.84 9.92 -18.02
N ARG A 46 1.77 9.57 -16.75
CA ARG A 46 2.03 10.47 -15.63
C ARG A 46 2.85 9.77 -14.56
N LEU A 47 3.85 10.46 -14.10
CA LEU A 47 4.70 10.05 -12.98
C LEU A 47 4.32 10.85 -11.75
N TYR A 48 4.31 10.19 -10.59
CA TYR A 48 4.05 10.78 -9.30
C TYR A 48 5.16 10.38 -8.33
N CYS A 49 5.49 11.29 -7.44
CA CYS A 49 6.46 11.04 -6.38
C CYS A 49 5.93 11.67 -5.10
N ASP A 50 5.69 10.86 -4.10
CA ASP A 50 5.17 11.28 -2.80
C ASP A 50 6.18 10.95 -1.71
N TRP A 51 6.50 11.93 -0.88
CA TRP A 51 7.33 11.76 0.28
C TRP A 51 6.57 12.19 1.54
N ILE A 52 6.59 11.31 2.53
CA ILE A 52 5.98 11.54 3.84
C ILE A 52 7.08 11.44 4.90
N TYR A 53 7.15 12.44 5.74
CA TYR A 53 8.02 12.47 6.90
C TYR A 53 7.21 12.58 8.20
N ASN A 54 7.38 11.61 9.09
CA ASN A 54 6.72 11.58 10.38
C ASN A 54 7.68 12.12 11.44
N TRP A 55 7.38 13.31 11.95
CA TRP A 55 8.15 13.95 12.99
C TRP A 55 7.44 13.79 14.34
N GLY A 56 8.08 13.15 15.27
CA GLY A 56 7.59 13.10 16.65
C GLY A 56 6.97 11.78 17.10
N ASP A 57 6.45 10.99 16.20
CA ASP A 57 5.83 9.68 16.51
C ASP A 57 6.85 8.61 16.96
N MET A 58 8.12 9.01 16.99
CA MET A 58 9.24 8.15 17.29
C MET A 58 9.89 8.46 18.65
N LYS A 59 9.24 9.27 19.48
CA LYS A 59 9.72 9.44 20.86
C LYS A 59 9.54 8.12 21.59
N ASP A 60 10.61 7.71 22.27
CA ASP A 60 10.61 6.58 23.18
C ASP A 60 9.66 6.89 24.36
N ARG A 61 8.35 6.73 24.12
CA ARG A 61 7.40 6.75 25.23
C ARG A 61 7.43 5.39 25.92
N PRO A 62 7.54 5.36 27.22
CA PRO A 62 7.35 4.13 27.95
C PRO A 62 5.93 3.65 27.65
N TYR A 63 5.85 2.45 27.22
CA TYR A 63 4.65 1.75 26.85
C TYR A 63 3.77 1.48 28.08
N ASP A 64 2.51 1.83 28.02
CA ASP A 64 1.51 1.48 29.03
C ASP A 64 0.73 0.20 28.64
N GLY A 65 1.42 -0.87 28.39
CA GLY A 65 0.89 -2.24 28.30
C GLY A 65 -0.04 -2.60 27.14
N ASN A 66 -0.68 -1.64 26.44
CA ASN A 66 -1.74 -1.93 25.46
C ASN A 66 -1.52 -1.35 24.05
N TYR A 67 -0.35 -0.81 23.78
CA TYR A 67 -0.09 -0.07 22.58
C TYR A 67 0.72 -0.85 21.56
N THR A 68 0.20 -1.03 20.38
CA THR A 68 0.95 -1.47 19.21
C THR A 68 0.93 -0.36 18.18
N GLY A 69 1.88 0.57 18.26
CA GLY A 69 2.08 1.59 17.23
C GLY A 69 2.93 1.02 16.09
N THR A 70 2.49 1.19 14.87
CA THR A 70 3.30 0.93 13.68
C THR A 70 3.52 2.23 12.94
N GLY A 71 4.77 2.58 12.67
CA GLY A 71 5.08 3.79 11.94
C GLY A 71 6.37 3.70 11.16
N ALA A 72 6.44 4.41 10.06
CA ALA A 72 7.67 4.66 9.32
C ALA A 72 8.04 6.13 9.47
N ARG A 73 9.32 6.42 9.71
CA ARG A 73 9.77 7.82 9.79
C ARG A 73 9.78 8.50 8.44
N ASN A 74 10.20 7.80 7.41
CA ASN A 74 10.13 8.26 6.03
C ASN A 74 9.42 7.24 5.19
N VAL A 75 8.53 7.71 4.33
CA VAL A 75 7.94 6.94 3.25
C VAL A 75 8.13 7.70 1.96
N LEU A 76 8.73 7.05 0.99
CA LEU A 76 8.84 7.54 -0.38
C LEU A 76 8.04 6.59 -1.27
N ALA A 77 7.11 7.13 -2.04
CA ALA A 77 6.37 6.40 -3.05
C ALA A 77 6.59 7.04 -4.41
N VAL A 78 6.91 6.23 -5.39
CA VAL A 78 6.97 6.65 -6.80
C VAL A 78 6.01 5.76 -7.55
N TYR A 79 5.11 6.35 -8.33
CA TYR A 79 4.17 5.58 -9.14
C TYR A 79 3.94 6.22 -10.50
N TYR A 80 3.77 5.35 -11.46
CA TYR A 80 3.49 5.65 -12.84
C TYR A 80 2.09 5.16 -13.19
N TYR A 81 1.34 5.97 -13.88
CA TYR A 81 0.13 5.58 -14.55
C TYR A 81 0.25 5.95 -16.02
N GLY A 82 -0.07 5.01 -16.90
CA GLY A 82 -0.04 5.26 -18.33
C GLY A 82 -1.12 4.50 -19.09
N LYS A 83 -1.40 4.99 -20.29
CA LYS A 83 -2.42 4.44 -21.16
C LYS A 83 -1.97 4.44 -22.62
N GLN A 84 -2.33 3.39 -23.33
CA GLN A 84 -2.15 3.27 -24.77
C GLN A 84 -3.29 2.47 -25.39
N GLY A 85 -4.24 3.17 -26.00
CA GLY A 85 -5.46 2.55 -26.51
C GLY A 85 -6.29 1.91 -25.40
N ALA A 86 -6.57 0.62 -25.52
CA ALA A 86 -7.30 -0.15 -24.50
C ALA A 86 -6.41 -0.64 -23.33
N PHE A 87 -5.10 -0.51 -23.44
CA PHE A 87 -4.15 -0.96 -22.42
C PHE A 87 -3.82 0.16 -21.45
N GLU A 88 -3.81 -0.16 -20.15
CA GLU A 88 -3.43 0.73 -19.06
C GLU A 88 -2.39 0.04 -18.18
N LEU A 89 -1.47 0.80 -17.62
CA LEU A 89 -0.44 0.31 -16.71
C LEU A 89 -0.35 1.22 -15.49
N MET A 90 -0.49 0.64 -14.33
CA MET A 90 -0.09 1.25 -13.05
C MET A 90 1.12 0.50 -12.49
N ALA A 91 2.16 1.25 -12.13
CA ALA A 91 3.33 0.71 -11.46
C ALA A 91 3.67 1.60 -10.26
N GLN A 92 3.96 1.00 -9.12
CA GLN A 92 4.29 1.72 -7.89
C GLN A 92 5.46 1.07 -7.20
N ALA A 93 6.43 1.88 -6.77
CA ALA A 93 7.48 1.49 -5.85
C ALA A 93 7.33 2.31 -4.56
N VAL A 94 7.43 1.66 -3.42
CA VAL A 94 7.35 2.30 -2.10
C VAL A 94 8.58 1.90 -1.30
N TRP A 95 9.18 2.85 -0.65
CA TRP A 95 10.24 2.63 0.30
C TRP A 95 9.90 3.32 1.63
N ALA A 96 10.03 2.57 2.73
CA ALA A 96 9.81 3.07 4.07
C ALA A 96 11.04 2.78 4.93
N SER A 97 11.48 3.77 5.69
CA SER A 97 12.64 3.63 6.58
C SER A 97 12.27 3.86 8.02
N ARG A 98 13.08 3.27 8.91
CA ARG A 98 12.91 3.36 10.35
C ARG A 98 11.49 2.97 10.79
N LEU A 99 11.00 1.87 10.22
CA LEU A 99 9.78 1.23 10.71
C LEU A 99 9.98 0.83 12.17
N ARG A 100 9.07 1.27 13.02
CA ARG A 100 9.03 0.84 14.43
C ARG A 100 7.69 0.20 14.71
N GLU A 101 7.70 -0.87 15.42
CA GLU A 101 6.51 -1.47 16.01
C GLU A 101 6.75 -1.66 17.48
N TYR A 102 5.79 -1.24 18.26
CA TYR A 102 5.78 -1.47 19.69
C TYR A 102 4.98 -2.75 19.98
N SER A 103 5.58 -3.66 20.71
CA SER A 103 4.91 -4.86 21.21
C SER A 103 5.11 -4.96 22.72
N SER A 104 4.35 -5.80 23.38
CA SER A 104 4.48 -6.07 24.82
C SER A 104 5.89 -6.52 25.27
N GLY A 105 6.78 -6.82 24.35
CA GLY A 105 8.18 -7.19 24.59
C GLY A 105 9.20 -6.10 24.24
N GLY A 106 8.78 -4.89 23.90
CA GLY A 106 9.66 -3.78 23.53
C GLY A 106 9.50 -3.30 22.09
N VAL A 107 10.41 -2.44 21.64
CA VAL A 107 10.41 -1.88 20.28
C VAL A 107 11.03 -2.89 19.31
N ILE A 108 10.26 -3.34 18.35
CA ILE A 108 10.76 -4.05 17.19
C ILE A 108 11.01 -2.99 16.10
N ALA A 109 12.26 -2.75 15.79
CA ALA A 109 12.66 -1.75 14.80
C ALA A 109 13.31 -2.43 13.59
N PRO A 110 12.54 -2.89 12.62
CA PRO A 110 13.09 -3.31 11.35
C PRO A 110 13.75 -2.13 10.63
N SER A 111 14.81 -2.40 9.89
CA SER A 111 15.63 -1.36 9.27
C SER A 111 14.93 -0.61 8.13
N GLY A 112 14.00 -1.25 7.47
CA GLY A 112 13.23 -0.66 6.37
C GLY A 112 12.36 -1.68 5.66
N LEU A 113 11.47 -1.16 4.82
CA LEU A 113 10.57 -1.93 3.96
C LEU A 113 10.62 -1.33 2.56
N ALA A 114 10.68 -2.17 1.55
CA ALA A 114 10.45 -1.76 0.18
C ALA A 114 9.35 -2.61 -0.45
N GLY A 115 8.60 -2.01 -1.36
CA GLY A 115 7.52 -2.67 -2.07
C GLY A 115 7.44 -2.24 -3.52
N LEU A 116 6.99 -3.15 -4.36
CA LEU A 116 6.71 -2.93 -5.77
C LEU A 116 5.31 -3.49 -6.07
N THR A 117 4.52 -2.73 -6.81
CA THR A 117 3.27 -3.21 -7.40
C THR A 117 3.27 -2.84 -8.87
N VAL A 118 2.94 -3.80 -9.72
CA VAL A 118 2.72 -3.58 -11.15
C VAL A 118 1.36 -4.15 -11.50
N MET A 119 0.52 -3.35 -12.13
CA MET A 119 -0.87 -3.70 -12.43
C MET A 119 -1.22 -3.27 -13.86
N PRO A 120 -0.94 -4.12 -14.85
CA PRO A 120 -1.45 -3.95 -16.20
C PRO A 120 -2.94 -4.27 -16.25
N SER A 121 -3.67 -3.55 -17.08
CA SER A 121 -5.08 -3.82 -17.38
C SER A 121 -5.40 -3.61 -18.86
N LEU A 122 -6.41 -4.31 -19.34
CA LEU A 122 -6.86 -4.27 -20.72
C LEU A 122 -8.38 -4.12 -20.77
N ASN A 123 -8.86 -3.05 -21.35
CA ASN A 123 -10.29 -2.83 -21.58
C ASN A 123 -10.75 -3.73 -22.73
N LEU A 124 -11.42 -4.83 -22.41
CA LEU A 124 -11.94 -5.79 -23.39
C LEU A 124 -13.18 -5.25 -24.09
N THR A 125 -14.02 -4.57 -23.32
CA THR A 125 -15.23 -3.87 -23.80
C THR A 125 -15.44 -2.59 -23.01
N GLY A 126 -16.50 -1.82 -23.30
CA GLY A 126 -16.89 -0.67 -22.48
C GLY A 126 -17.34 -1.02 -21.04
N HIS A 127 -17.60 -2.30 -20.76
CA HIS A 127 -18.07 -2.77 -19.47
C HIS A 127 -17.13 -3.76 -18.77
N VAL A 128 -16.13 -4.29 -19.47
CA VAL A 128 -15.25 -5.35 -18.95
C VAL A 128 -13.79 -4.97 -19.15
N GLN A 129 -13.04 -5.04 -18.09
CA GLN A 129 -11.59 -4.85 -18.08
C GLN A 129 -10.92 -6.08 -17.44
N ALA A 130 -9.97 -6.67 -18.13
CA ALA A 130 -9.08 -7.66 -17.56
C ALA A 130 -7.96 -6.96 -16.78
N VAL A 131 -7.61 -7.47 -15.60
CA VAL A 131 -6.57 -6.91 -14.74
C VAL A 131 -5.65 -8.02 -14.30
N ALA A 132 -4.34 -7.78 -14.36
CA ALA A 132 -3.36 -8.58 -13.67
C ALA A 132 -2.61 -7.71 -12.65
N ARG A 133 -2.04 -8.33 -11.62
CA ARG A 133 -1.27 -7.62 -10.59
C ARG A 133 -0.11 -8.48 -10.13
N TYR A 134 1.05 -7.88 -10.05
CA TYR A 134 2.19 -8.42 -9.34
C TYR A 134 2.50 -7.51 -8.15
N GLN A 135 2.76 -8.13 -7.00
CA GLN A 135 3.17 -7.42 -5.79
C GLN A 135 4.40 -8.09 -5.20
N LEU A 136 5.33 -7.26 -4.76
CA LEU A 136 6.51 -7.65 -4.01
C LEU A 136 6.68 -6.69 -2.84
N ALA A 137 6.89 -7.22 -1.64
CA ALA A 137 7.31 -6.45 -0.48
C ALA A 137 8.44 -7.20 0.22
N PHE A 138 9.47 -6.47 0.65
CA PHE A 138 10.63 -7.05 1.30
C PHE A 138 11.26 -6.11 2.32
N GLY A 139 11.85 -6.70 3.35
CA GLY A 139 12.55 -6.03 4.43
C GLY A 139 12.64 -6.97 5.64
N PRO A 140 13.73 -6.94 6.39
CA PRO A 140 13.96 -7.86 7.51
C PRO A 140 12.84 -7.74 8.57
N ASP A 141 12.11 -8.82 8.82
CA ASP A 141 10.96 -8.86 9.75
C ASP A 141 9.93 -7.71 9.53
N ALA A 142 9.93 -7.08 8.35
CA ALA A 142 9.21 -5.84 8.12
C ALA A 142 7.84 -6.06 7.49
N VAL A 143 7.67 -7.14 6.76
CA VAL A 143 6.44 -7.41 6.02
C VAL A 143 5.45 -8.11 6.93
N LYS A 144 4.32 -7.44 7.18
CA LYS A 144 3.19 -8.02 7.88
C LYS A 144 2.15 -8.43 6.84
N PRO A 145 1.97 -9.73 6.57
CA PRO A 145 0.95 -10.16 5.63
C PRO A 145 -0.42 -9.66 6.05
N ASN A 146 -1.28 -9.36 5.09
CA ASN A 146 -2.64 -8.96 5.38
C ASN A 146 -3.29 -10.00 6.32
N LYS A 147 -4.16 -9.56 7.23
CA LYS A 147 -4.90 -10.42 8.16
C LYS A 147 -5.64 -11.60 7.49
N ARG A 148 -5.95 -11.49 6.21
CA ARG A 148 -6.51 -12.60 5.41
C ARG A 148 -5.60 -13.81 5.35
N TYR A 149 -4.29 -13.60 5.37
CA TYR A 149 -3.29 -14.67 5.39
C TYR A 149 -2.82 -14.99 6.81
N ALA A 150 -3.05 -14.10 7.75
CA ALA A 150 -2.61 -14.27 9.13
C ALA A 150 -3.34 -15.43 9.85
N SER A 151 -4.58 -15.73 9.47
CA SER A 151 -5.30 -16.88 10.00
C SER A 151 -4.74 -18.23 9.54
N LEU A 152 -3.99 -18.23 8.44
CA LEU A 152 -3.36 -19.42 7.85
C LEU A 152 -1.89 -19.53 8.22
N ALA A 153 -1.22 -18.42 8.50
CA ALA A 153 0.19 -18.34 8.90
C ALA A 153 0.38 -18.36 10.42
N GLU A 154 -0.50 -19.01 11.13
CA GLU A 154 -0.74 -18.86 12.54
C GLU A 154 0.40 -19.05 13.53
N ARG A 155 0.28 -18.31 14.60
CA ARG A 155 0.69 -18.59 15.98
C ARG A 155 2.11 -18.23 16.39
N GLY A 156 2.91 -17.63 15.54
CA GLY A 156 4.30 -17.31 15.88
C GLY A 156 4.74 -15.90 15.50
N GLY A 157 3.87 -14.87 15.61
CA GLY A 157 4.28 -13.50 15.30
C GLY A 157 4.57 -13.28 13.81
N ASN A 158 3.57 -13.24 13.04
CA ASN A 158 3.27 -13.03 11.63
C ASN A 158 4.16 -12.06 10.81
N ARG A 159 5.46 -12.09 10.98
CA ARG A 159 6.39 -11.25 10.21
C ARG A 159 7.23 -12.10 9.30
N VAL A 160 7.33 -11.65 8.08
CA VAL A 160 8.14 -12.26 7.04
C VAL A 160 9.09 -11.23 6.44
N ASP A 161 10.16 -11.69 5.84
CA ASP A 161 11.14 -10.82 5.18
C ASP A 161 10.72 -10.49 3.76
N CYS A 162 9.95 -11.37 3.14
CA CYS A 162 9.53 -11.19 1.77
C CYS A 162 8.11 -11.72 1.57
N TYR A 163 7.31 -10.95 0.88
CA TYR A 163 6.00 -11.33 0.37
C TYR A 163 5.95 -11.03 -1.13
N GLN A 164 5.44 -11.97 -1.90
CA GLN A 164 5.16 -11.78 -3.32
C GLN A 164 3.83 -12.43 -3.68
N ALA A 165 3.11 -11.80 -4.60
CA ALA A 165 1.84 -12.29 -5.07
C ALA A 165 1.64 -11.97 -6.56
N VAL A 166 0.97 -12.87 -7.23
CA VAL A 166 0.47 -12.69 -8.59
C VAL A 166 -1.04 -12.83 -8.56
N ALA A 167 -1.74 -11.92 -9.18
CA ALA A 167 -3.19 -11.95 -9.23
C ALA A 167 -3.69 -11.67 -10.65
N ALA A 168 -4.84 -12.23 -11.00
CA ALA A 168 -5.56 -11.93 -12.22
C ALA A 168 -7.07 -11.90 -11.94
N GLY A 169 -7.78 -11.04 -12.68
CA GLY A 169 -9.20 -10.85 -12.46
C GLY A 169 -9.88 -9.97 -13.49
N LEU A 170 -11.12 -9.67 -13.22
CA LEU A 170 -11.98 -8.85 -14.06
C LEU A 170 -12.63 -7.73 -13.25
N ASN A 171 -12.70 -6.56 -13.86
CA ASN A 171 -13.56 -5.47 -13.43
C ASN A 171 -14.77 -5.41 -14.36
N PHE A 172 -15.95 -5.29 -13.78
CA PHE A 172 -17.20 -5.08 -14.49
C PHE A 172 -17.74 -3.69 -14.16
N PHE A 173 -17.80 -2.81 -15.13
CA PHE A 173 -18.34 -1.47 -14.99
C PHE A 173 -19.83 -1.49 -15.37
N VAL A 174 -20.70 -1.22 -14.39
CA VAL A 174 -22.14 -1.21 -14.62
C VAL A 174 -22.53 -0.03 -15.51
N TYR A 175 -21.90 1.11 -15.30
CA TYR A 175 -22.12 2.31 -16.08
C TYR A 175 -20.93 2.56 -17.01
N ARG A 176 -21.18 2.58 -18.31
CA ARG A 176 -20.13 2.80 -19.32
C ARG A 176 -19.61 4.23 -19.28
N ASP A 177 -20.52 5.18 -19.11
CA ASP A 177 -20.21 6.62 -19.17
C ASP A 177 -19.60 7.12 -17.84
N ASP A 178 -19.76 6.37 -16.76
CA ASP A 178 -19.15 6.63 -15.46
C ASP A 178 -18.68 5.31 -14.82
N PRO A 179 -17.52 4.80 -15.23
CA PRO A 179 -16.97 3.54 -14.73
C PRO A 179 -16.68 3.55 -13.22
N ALA A 180 -16.53 4.72 -12.61
CA ALA A 180 -16.28 4.86 -11.18
C ALA A 180 -17.54 4.74 -10.34
N ARG A 181 -18.73 4.97 -10.92
CA ARG A 181 -20.00 5.01 -10.18
C ARG A 181 -20.38 3.66 -9.55
N LEU A 182 -20.22 2.57 -10.31
CA LEU A 182 -20.36 1.22 -9.76
C LEU A 182 -19.47 0.25 -10.53
N LYS A 183 -18.54 -0.35 -9.82
CA LYS A 183 -17.62 -1.35 -10.34
C LYS A 183 -17.67 -2.61 -9.48
N ILE A 184 -17.86 -3.76 -10.11
CA ILE A 184 -17.72 -5.08 -9.48
C ILE A 184 -16.35 -5.63 -9.86
N MET A 185 -15.59 -6.07 -8.88
CA MET A 185 -14.24 -6.60 -9.06
C MET A 185 -14.20 -8.05 -8.61
N THR A 186 -13.59 -8.90 -9.43
CA THR A 186 -13.28 -10.29 -9.07
C THR A 186 -11.81 -10.56 -9.35
N MET A 187 -11.11 -11.25 -8.45
CA MET A 187 -9.70 -11.53 -8.60
C MET A 187 -9.31 -12.83 -7.90
N ALA A 188 -8.48 -13.63 -8.54
CA ALA A 188 -7.76 -14.72 -7.93
C ALA A 188 -6.31 -14.31 -7.71
N GLU A 189 -5.79 -14.51 -6.52
CA GLU A 189 -4.42 -14.16 -6.14
C GLU A 189 -3.70 -15.39 -5.58
N TYR A 190 -2.50 -15.64 -6.04
CA TYR A 190 -1.57 -16.59 -5.47
C TYR A 190 -0.46 -15.85 -4.75
N GLY A 191 -0.39 -16.02 -3.43
CA GLY A 191 0.57 -15.35 -2.56
C GLY A 191 1.59 -16.31 -2.00
N HIS A 192 2.83 -15.84 -1.86
CA HIS A 192 3.93 -16.54 -1.23
C HIS A 192 4.68 -15.59 -0.29
N SER A 193 4.91 -16.03 0.94
CA SER A 193 5.71 -15.29 1.91
C SER A 193 6.76 -16.19 2.54
N ARG A 194 7.94 -15.62 2.83
CA ARG A 194 9.07 -16.36 3.36
C ARG A 194 9.98 -15.52 4.25
N GLY A 195 10.79 -16.20 5.05
CA GLY A 195 11.78 -15.58 5.94
C GLY A 195 11.15 -15.00 7.20
N GLY A 196 11.99 -14.37 8.01
CA GLY A 196 11.57 -13.77 9.27
C GLY A 196 11.26 -14.80 10.36
N ARG A 197 10.43 -14.38 11.31
CA ARG A 197 10.04 -15.20 12.48
C ARG A 197 8.82 -16.09 12.22
N SER A 198 8.25 -16.02 11.03
CA SER A 198 7.05 -16.79 10.65
C SER A 198 7.40 -17.97 9.75
N ALA A 199 6.60 -19.04 9.85
CA ALA A 199 6.73 -20.21 8.96
C ALA A 199 6.48 -19.90 7.47
N GLY A 200 6.05 -18.68 7.16
CA GLY A 200 5.67 -18.29 5.82
C GLY A 200 4.26 -18.78 5.44
N PHE A 201 3.81 -18.34 4.28
CA PHE A 201 2.51 -18.71 3.72
C PHE A 201 2.67 -18.91 2.21
N THR A 202 1.94 -19.90 1.68
CA THR A 202 1.78 -20.10 0.24
C THR A 202 0.35 -20.54 -0.02
N GLY A 203 -0.36 -19.83 -0.89
CA GLY A 203 -1.75 -20.21 -1.17
C GLY A 203 -2.53 -19.24 -2.05
N TRP A 204 -3.76 -19.63 -2.32
CA TRP A 204 -4.70 -18.89 -3.14
C TRP A 204 -5.68 -18.07 -2.30
N THR A 205 -6.04 -16.90 -2.80
CA THR A 205 -7.10 -16.05 -2.28
C THR A 205 -8.01 -15.63 -3.42
N PHE A 206 -9.32 -15.71 -3.19
CA PHE A 206 -10.32 -15.19 -4.11
C PHE A 206 -10.94 -13.94 -3.51
N ILE A 207 -10.97 -12.87 -4.29
CA ILE A 207 -11.46 -11.55 -3.89
C ILE A 207 -12.63 -11.20 -4.80
N CYS A 208 -13.76 -10.85 -4.19
CA CYS A 208 -14.90 -10.25 -4.88
C CYS A 208 -15.33 -9.03 -4.10
N GLY A 209 -15.59 -7.93 -4.78
CA GLY A 209 -16.00 -6.69 -4.15
C GLY A 209 -16.77 -5.78 -5.10
N ALA A 210 -17.59 -4.92 -4.53
CA ALA A 210 -18.23 -3.83 -5.24
C ALA A 210 -17.63 -2.50 -4.75
N TYR A 211 -17.35 -1.62 -5.66
CA TYR A 211 -16.93 -0.24 -5.40
C TYR A 211 -17.96 0.72 -5.98
N THR A 212 -18.41 1.66 -5.16
CA THR A 212 -19.32 2.72 -5.59
C THR A 212 -18.73 4.07 -5.25
N ASN A 213 -18.89 5.03 -6.14
CA ASN A 213 -18.57 6.44 -5.93
C ASN A 213 -19.88 7.24 -6.07
N PHE A 214 -20.22 8.03 -5.03
CA PHE A 214 -21.44 8.84 -4.98
C PHE A 214 -21.09 10.31 -5.14
#